data_6c89ae8486b2bfc5b0ab85c91bb93a30
#
_entry.id   6c89ae8486b2bfc5b0ab85c91bb93a30
#
_cell.length_a   1.000
_cell.length_b   1.000
_cell.length_c   1.000
_cell.angle_alpha   90.00
_cell.angle_beta   90.00
_cell.angle_gamma   90.00
#
_symmetry.space_group_name_H-M   'P 1'
#
loop_
_entity.id
_entity.type
_entity.pdbx_description
1 polymer ?
#
loop_
_entity_poly.entity_id
_entity_poly.type
_entity_poly.pdbx_seq_one_letter_code
_entity_poly.pdbx_strand_id
1 'polypeptide(L)'
;MTADSSRLSAAFAPASYAEASSSASSARAEDPFPDTSSSRSAAPLGSAVASPNGEPASGRIATQAVESSRESGNHGAGVVLTLPTPRARAQRRFVIGDGVRAFRRQHFPGVVDAEWNDWKWQLRNRVRELGMLERMLVLSDDERSAVRSLGDRLPVGITPYYASLLNRVEPESGLRKTMVPVAQEFSFTKGEEADPLHEDGDMPVEGLVHRYPDRVLFLVTSFCAVYCRYCTRSRLVGKTGEYHFNQAQFQKAIDYIAAHPEIRDVLISGGDPLTMGDDRLEWLLRSLRNIPHVEFVRIGSKVPASLPQRITPEFVRMLRRYHPLWMSVHFMHPDEITPEVAQACGRLADAGIPLGSQTVLTAGVNDDPAIMKRLMHGLLKIRVRPYYIYQCDPIPGSAHFRTPVEKGLEIIEALRGHTTGYAVPSFVIDAPGGGGKIPLAPSYVVGREGDDLLIRNYAGETYRYPDPVGGPSKVAVEAAPATS
;
A
#
# COMPACT_ATOMS: atom_id res chain seq x y z
N MET A 1 -61.36 -17.44 9.47
CA MET A 1 -61.50 -15.97 9.52
C MET A 1 -60.35 -15.40 8.68
N THR A 2 -60.71 -15.04 7.50
CA THR A 2 -59.94 -14.50 6.42
C THR A 2 -59.73 -12.98 6.64
N ALA A 3 -58.52 -12.48 6.49
CA ALA A 3 -58.27 -11.05 6.32
C ALA A 3 -57.23 -10.86 5.21
N ASP A 4 -57.71 -10.20 4.25
CA ASP A 4 -57.32 -9.69 2.98
C ASP A 4 -56.05 -8.83 3.03
N SER A 5 -55.10 -9.08 2.13
CA SER A 5 -53.92 -8.26 1.86
C SER A 5 -53.84 -7.92 0.38
N SER A 6 -54.53 -6.88 -0.01
CA SER A 6 -54.38 -6.22 -1.31
C SER A 6 -54.25 -4.73 -1.12
N ARG A 7 -53.11 -4.18 -1.58
CA ARG A 7 -52.79 -2.83 -2.11
C ARG A 7 -51.43 -2.34 -1.59
N LEU A 8 -50.44 -2.29 -2.51
CA LEU A 8 -49.92 -1.05 -3.08
C LEU A 8 -48.75 -1.41 -4.03
N SER A 9 -49.10 -1.46 -5.32
CA SER A 9 -48.18 -1.38 -6.43
C SER A 9 -48.17 0.09 -6.87
N ALA A 10 -46.99 0.74 -6.82
CA ALA A 10 -46.76 2.00 -7.51
C ALA A 10 -45.48 1.87 -8.35
N ALA A 11 -45.71 1.91 -9.66
CA ALA A 11 -44.69 1.85 -10.71
C ALA A 11 -43.81 3.10 -10.74
N PHE A 12 -42.51 2.91 -10.92
CA PHE A 12 -41.60 3.92 -11.45
C PHE A 12 -41.16 3.46 -12.84
N ALA A 13 -41.54 4.27 -13.86
CA ALA A 13 -41.08 4.14 -15.23
C ALA A 13 -39.70 4.80 -15.41
N PRO A 14 -38.82 4.30 -16.30
CA PRO A 14 -37.52 4.93 -16.55
C PRO A 14 -37.69 6.12 -17.52
N ALA A 15 -37.03 7.23 -17.20
CA ALA A 15 -36.91 8.40 -18.06
C ALA A 15 -35.94 8.11 -19.23
N SER A 16 -36.42 8.35 -20.45
CA SER A 16 -35.67 8.29 -21.69
C SER A 16 -34.73 9.49 -21.82
N TYR A 17 -33.43 9.25 -22.00
CA TYR A 17 -32.49 10.26 -22.42
C TYR A 17 -32.44 10.33 -23.96
N ALA A 18 -32.69 11.53 -24.48
CA ALA A 18 -32.62 11.86 -25.91
C ALA A 18 -31.15 11.94 -26.35
N GLU A 19 -30.87 11.37 -27.53
CA GLU A 19 -29.63 11.48 -28.25
C GLU A 19 -29.37 12.93 -28.70
N ALA A 20 -28.21 13.48 -28.33
CA ALA A 20 -27.66 14.67 -28.97
C ALA A 20 -26.33 14.29 -29.64
N SER A 21 -26.34 14.14 -30.93
CA SER A 21 -25.18 14.00 -31.79
C SER A 21 -24.44 15.34 -31.87
N SER A 22 -23.17 15.39 -31.48
CA SER A 22 -22.27 16.47 -31.86
C SER A 22 -20.89 15.90 -32.24
N SER A 23 -20.44 16.33 -33.41
CA SER A 23 -19.22 16.02 -34.11
C SER A 23 -17.96 16.21 -33.29
N ALA A 24 -17.14 15.15 -33.18
CA ALA A 24 -15.84 15.19 -32.53
C ALA A 24 -14.79 15.82 -33.46
N SER A 25 -14.29 16.98 -33.04
CA SER A 25 -13.02 17.56 -33.49
C SER A 25 -11.89 16.94 -32.70
N SER A 26 -10.88 16.41 -33.40
CA SER A 26 -9.68 15.84 -32.79
C SER A 26 -8.82 16.90 -32.13
N ALA A 27 -8.94 17.06 -30.81
CA ALA A 27 -7.98 17.80 -29.99
C ALA A 27 -6.93 16.81 -29.43
N ARG A 28 -5.66 17.06 -29.72
CA ARG A 28 -4.52 16.37 -29.12
C ARG A 28 -4.57 16.57 -27.60
N ALA A 29 -4.46 15.48 -26.86
CA ALA A 29 -4.35 15.53 -25.41
C ALA A 29 -3.07 16.28 -25.02
N GLU A 30 -3.24 17.42 -24.35
CA GLU A 30 -2.15 18.17 -23.73
C GLU A 30 -1.58 17.40 -22.54
N ASP A 31 -0.24 17.49 -22.40
CA ASP A 31 0.56 16.84 -21.35
C ASP A 31 0.11 17.37 -19.96
N PRO A 32 -0.21 16.50 -18.97
CA PRO A 32 -0.69 16.94 -17.65
C PRO A 32 0.39 17.55 -16.74
N PHE A 33 1.61 17.77 -17.25
CA PHE A 33 2.68 18.39 -16.46
C PHE A 33 3.18 19.70 -17.09
N PRO A 34 2.79 20.88 -16.57
CA PRO A 34 3.41 22.14 -17.01
C PRO A 34 4.88 22.18 -16.60
N ASP A 35 5.72 22.39 -17.60
CA ASP A 35 7.17 22.54 -17.45
C ASP A 35 7.47 23.94 -16.85
N THR A 36 7.80 24.01 -15.55
CA THR A 36 8.28 25.23 -14.91
C THR A 36 9.79 25.24 -14.83
N SER A 37 10.47 25.33 -15.99
CA SER A 37 11.86 25.72 -16.07
C SER A 37 11.93 27.16 -16.60
N SER A 38 11.74 28.14 -15.74
CA SER A 38 12.13 29.52 -16.04
C SER A 38 13.63 29.69 -15.85
N SER A 39 14.34 29.79 -16.97
CA SER A 39 15.72 30.24 -17.06
C SER A 39 15.86 31.67 -16.51
N ARG A 40 16.56 31.85 -15.41
CA ARG A 40 17.13 33.14 -15.06
C ARG A 40 18.59 33.18 -15.55
N SER A 41 18.82 33.99 -16.58
CA SER A 41 20.09 34.40 -17.04
C SER A 41 20.80 35.25 -15.95
N ALA A 42 21.98 34.86 -15.53
CA ALA A 42 22.90 35.72 -14.79
C ALA A 42 24.13 35.98 -15.68
N ALA A 43 24.41 37.26 -15.91
CA ALA A 43 25.54 37.77 -16.62
C ALA A 43 26.87 37.62 -15.82
N PRO A 44 28.03 37.64 -16.48
CA PRO A 44 29.29 37.34 -15.85
C PRO A 44 30.01 38.60 -15.29
N LEU A 45 30.67 38.44 -14.16
CA LEU A 45 31.70 39.39 -13.71
C LEU A 45 33.00 38.68 -13.31
N GLY A 46 34.02 38.92 -14.05
CA GLY A 46 35.30 39.53 -13.65
C GLY A 46 36.36 38.59 -13.08
N SER A 47 37.37 38.41 -13.87
CA SER A 47 38.72 37.89 -13.72
C SER A 47 39.51 38.38 -12.50
N ALA A 48 40.42 37.51 -11.94
CA ALA A 48 41.85 37.74 -11.69
C ALA A 48 42.45 36.54 -10.91
N VAL A 49 43.33 35.82 -11.51
CA VAL A 49 44.79 35.78 -11.48
C VAL A 49 45.44 35.11 -10.25
N ALA A 50 46.27 34.10 -10.59
CA ALA A 50 47.55 33.63 -10.03
C ALA A 50 47.58 32.37 -9.16
N SER A 51 48.20 31.34 -9.75
CA SER A 51 48.96 30.26 -9.11
C SER A 51 50.30 30.79 -8.59
N PRO A 52 51.20 30.08 -7.87
CA PRO A 52 51.51 28.65 -8.02
C PRO A 52 51.98 27.86 -6.75
N ASN A 53 52.17 26.57 -6.96
CA ASN A 53 53.16 25.65 -6.37
C ASN A 53 53.01 25.10 -4.95
N GLY A 54 53.07 23.77 -4.85
CA GLY A 54 53.42 23.03 -3.66
C GLY A 54 53.01 21.56 -3.66
N GLU A 55 53.81 20.68 -4.25
CA GLU A 55 53.75 19.20 -4.04
C GLU A 55 54.50 18.81 -2.75
N PRO A 56 54.61 17.47 -2.42
CA PRO A 56 53.70 16.69 -1.61
C PRO A 56 54.37 16.20 -0.31
N ALA A 57 53.61 15.78 0.67
CA ALA A 57 54.16 15.06 1.81
C ALA A 57 53.39 13.78 2.12
N SER A 58 54.05 12.66 1.88
CA SER A 58 53.74 11.33 2.30
C SER A 58 53.76 11.23 3.84
N GLY A 59 52.66 10.88 4.45
CA GLY A 59 52.57 10.56 5.88
C GLY A 59 52.18 9.09 6.10
N ARG A 60 53.16 8.24 6.33
CA ARG A 60 53.00 6.89 6.90
C ARG A 60 52.48 7.03 8.32
N ILE A 61 51.40 6.38 8.65
CA ILE A 61 50.97 6.18 10.05
C ILE A 61 51.39 4.77 10.48
N ALA A 62 52.28 4.75 11.46
CA ALA A 62 52.83 3.59 12.10
C ALA A 62 51.76 2.91 13.00
N THR A 63 51.69 1.61 12.92
CA THR A 63 51.06 0.73 13.91
C THR A 63 51.88 0.71 15.15
N GLN A 64 51.33 1.15 16.29
CA GLN A 64 51.85 0.80 17.61
C GLN A 64 50.99 -0.27 18.25
N ALA A 65 51.59 -1.42 18.48
CA ALA A 65 51.10 -2.46 19.38
C ALA A 65 51.25 -1.99 20.82
N VAL A 66 50.22 -2.14 21.60
CA VAL A 66 50.31 -2.00 23.08
C VAL A 66 50.05 -3.37 23.67
N GLU A 67 51.10 -3.86 24.36
CA GLU A 67 51.13 -5.06 25.14
C GLU A 67 50.19 -5.01 26.36
N SER A 68 49.69 -6.19 26.71
CA SER A 68 48.80 -6.46 27.79
C SER A 68 49.45 -6.39 29.16
N SER A 69 48.81 -5.80 30.15
CA SER A 69 48.94 -6.21 31.54
C SER A 69 47.56 -6.62 32.07
N ARG A 70 47.55 -7.85 32.58
CA ARG A 70 46.41 -8.49 33.24
C ARG A 70 46.24 -7.87 34.64
N GLU A 71 45.01 -7.44 34.96
CA GLU A 71 44.51 -7.57 36.33
C GLU A 71 43.00 -7.88 36.31
N SER A 72 42.65 -8.81 37.18
CA SER A 72 41.36 -9.44 37.33
C SER A 72 40.32 -8.53 37.97
N GLY A 73 39.16 -8.38 37.37
CA GLY A 73 37.98 -7.76 37.95
C GLY A 73 36.72 -8.14 37.15
N ASN A 74 35.92 -9.01 37.75
CA ASN A 74 34.70 -9.57 37.24
C ASN A 74 33.57 -8.52 37.26
N HIS A 75 33.21 -7.92 36.09
CA HIS A 75 31.91 -7.29 35.88
C HIS A 75 31.51 -7.48 34.41
N GLY A 76 30.30 -8.03 34.19
CA GLY A 76 29.75 -8.39 32.89
C GLY A 76 29.83 -7.28 31.85
N ALA A 77 30.70 -7.45 30.86
CA ALA A 77 30.78 -6.62 29.69
C ALA A 77 29.62 -6.95 28.76
N GLY A 78 28.62 -6.10 28.72
CA GLY A 78 27.62 -6.11 27.66
C GLY A 78 28.30 -5.92 26.32
N VAL A 79 28.20 -6.92 25.43
CA VAL A 79 28.65 -6.79 24.04
C VAL A 79 27.78 -5.73 23.37
N VAL A 80 28.30 -4.52 23.26
CA VAL A 80 27.69 -3.50 22.39
C VAL A 80 27.96 -3.91 20.94
N LEU A 81 26.97 -4.52 20.34
CA LEU A 81 26.98 -4.75 18.87
C LEU A 81 26.90 -3.39 18.19
N THR A 82 28.06 -2.84 17.84
CA THR A 82 28.14 -1.71 16.93
C THR A 82 27.76 -2.21 15.53
N LEU A 83 26.48 -2.01 15.16
CA LEU A 83 26.05 -2.18 13.79
C LEU A 83 26.86 -1.23 12.91
N PRO A 84 27.46 -1.68 11.79
CA PRO A 84 28.19 -0.80 10.89
C PRO A 84 27.22 0.26 10.39
N THR A 85 27.58 1.52 10.63
CA THR A 85 26.85 2.67 10.06
C THR A 85 26.86 2.56 8.55
N PRO A 86 25.69 2.53 7.87
CA PRO A 86 25.64 2.48 6.42
C PRO A 86 26.38 3.69 5.85
N ARG A 87 27.35 3.47 4.98
CA ARG A 87 28.09 4.56 4.32
C ARG A 87 27.09 5.45 3.59
N ALA A 88 26.99 6.73 3.95
CA ALA A 88 26.05 7.71 3.42
C ALA A 88 26.08 7.86 1.88
N ARG A 89 27.14 7.42 1.21
CA ARG A 89 27.26 7.38 -0.27
C ARG A 89 26.44 6.26 -0.93
N ALA A 90 26.21 5.13 -0.27
CA ALA A 90 25.45 4.00 -0.83
C ALA A 90 23.93 4.28 -0.87
N GLN A 91 23.43 5.16 0.00
CA GLN A 91 21.99 5.49 0.08
C GLN A 91 21.49 6.35 -1.07
N ARG A 92 22.36 7.04 -1.83
CA ARG A 92 21.96 7.91 -2.94
C ARG A 92 21.76 7.17 -4.26
N ARG A 93 22.32 5.98 -4.43
CA ARG A 93 22.20 5.21 -5.67
C ARG A 93 20.99 4.28 -5.61
N PHE A 94 20.16 4.26 -6.67
CA PHE A 94 19.09 3.27 -6.80
C PHE A 94 19.69 1.89 -7.08
N VAL A 95 19.18 0.90 -6.36
CA VAL A 95 19.44 -0.51 -6.66
C VAL A 95 18.59 -0.90 -7.86
N ILE A 96 19.11 -1.71 -8.76
CA ILE A 96 18.35 -2.34 -9.85
C ILE A 96 18.66 -3.83 -9.79
N GLY A 97 17.65 -4.66 -9.53
CA GLY A 97 17.75 -6.10 -9.48
C GLY A 97 18.11 -6.70 -10.85
N ASP A 98 18.70 -7.90 -10.86
CA ASP A 98 19.19 -8.51 -12.09
C ASP A 98 18.06 -8.84 -13.07
N GLY A 99 16.90 -9.32 -12.59
CA GLY A 99 15.71 -9.58 -13.42
C GLY A 99 15.18 -8.29 -14.06
N VAL A 100 15.05 -7.22 -13.26
CA VAL A 100 14.63 -5.89 -13.73
C VAL A 100 15.62 -5.33 -14.76
N ARG A 101 16.92 -5.51 -14.52
CA ARG A 101 17.97 -5.08 -15.46
C ARG A 101 17.91 -5.87 -16.78
N ALA A 102 17.66 -7.17 -16.71
CA ALA A 102 17.51 -8.02 -17.90
C ALA A 102 16.26 -7.61 -18.71
N PHE A 103 15.12 -7.42 -18.05
CA PHE A 103 13.89 -6.95 -18.67
C PHE A 103 14.08 -5.57 -19.34
N ARG A 104 14.71 -4.60 -18.67
CA ARG A 104 15.00 -3.29 -19.23
C ARG A 104 15.84 -3.40 -20.51
N ARG A 105 16.94 -4.16 -20.48
CA ARG A 105 17.79 -4.36 -21.67
C ARG A 105 17.02 -4.96 -22.86
N GLN A 106 16.09 -5.87 -22.59
CA GLN A 106 15.30 -6.53 -23.61
C GLN A 106 14.22 -5.63 -24.23
N HIS A 107 13.47 -4.89 -23.40
CA HIS A 107 12.28 -4.16 -23.81
C HIS A 107 12.48 -2.64 -23.96
N PHE A 108 13.54 -2.09 -23.36
CA PHE A 108 13.90 -0.68 -23.36
C PHE A 108 15.42 -0.50 -23.58
N PRO A 109 15.99 -0.99 -24.71
CA PRO A 109 17.43 -1.11 -24.89
C PRO A 109 18.18 0.23 -24.89
N GLY A 110 17.52 1.35 -25.24
CA GLY A 110 18.12 2.69 -25.25
C GLY A 110 18.06 3.43 -23.91
N VAL A 111 17.34 2.88 -22.90
CA VAL A 111 17.10 3.58 -21.65
C VAL A 111 18.23 3.37 -20.68
N VAL A 112 18.87 4.48 -20.23
CA VAL A 112 19.97 4.46 -19.26
C VAL A 112 19.46 4.36 -17.82
N ASP A 113 20.36 4.05 -16.86
CA ASP A 113 20.01 3.88 -15.44
C ASP A 113 19.34 5.14 -14.85
N ALA A 114 19.75 6.32 -15.27
CA ALA A 114 19.19 7.58 -14.78
C ALA A 114 17.71 7.74 -15.18
N GLU A 115 17.39 7.46 -16.42
CA GLU A 115 16.02 7.52 -16.94
C GLU A 115 15.14 6.41 -16.32
N TRP A 116 15.66 5.18 -16.26
CA TRP A 116 14.93 4.07 -15.63
C TRP A 116 14.57 4.35 -14.17
N ASN A 117 15.44 5.04 -13.45
CA ASN A 117 15.23 5.41 -12.06
C ASN A 117 14.51 6.77 -11.89
N ASP A 118 14.16 7.45 -12.96
CA ASP A 118 13.24 8.59 -12.92
C ASP A 118 11.80 8.08 -12.84
N TRP A 119 11.15 8.31 -11.70
CA TRP A 119 9.77 7.90 -11.47
C TRP A 119 8.78 8.56 -12.44
N LYS A 120 9.07 9.77 -12.91
CA LYS A 120 8.25 10.46 -13.91
C LYS A 120 8.37 9.77 -15.27
N TRP A 121 9.58 9.31 -15.64
CA TRP A 121 9.78 8.48 -16.83
C TRP A 121 8.98 7.19 -16.76
N GLN A 122 8.99 6.50 -15.61
CA GLN A 122 8.20 5.28 -15.39
C GLN A 122 6.69 5.54 -15.60
N LEU A 123 6.16 6.66 -15.11
CA LEU A 123 4.75 7.02 -15.28
C LEU A 123 4.42 7.37 -16.74
N ARG A 124 5.27 8.13 -17.43
CA ARG A 124 5.07 8.47 -18.85
C ARG A 124 5.10 7.25 -19.77
N ASN A 125 5.90 6.24 -19.42
CA ASN A 125 6.10 5.02 -20.21
C ASN A 125 5.28 3.82 -19.70
N ARG A 126 4.19 4.06 -18.98
CA ARG A 126 3.30 2.97 -18.55
C ARG A 126 2.82 2.14 -19.75
N VAL A 127 2.78 0.83 -19.56
CA VAL A 127 2.15 -0.11 -20.50
C VAL A 127 0.65 0.10 -20.43
N ARG A 128 0.04 0.57 -21.52
CA ARG A 128 -1.39 0.91 -21.60
C ARG A 128 -2.12 0.19 -22.72
N GLU A 129 -1.41 -0.27 -23.73
CA GLU A 129 -1.96 -0.78 -24.96
C GLU A 129 -1.63 -2.25 -25.18
N LEU A 130 -2.51 -2.96 -25.89
CA LEU A 130 -2.36 -4.37 -26.22
C LEU A 130 -1.00 -4.65 -26.87
N GLY A 131 -0.59 -3.86 -27.88
CA GLY A 131 0.68 -4.06 -28.57
C GLY A 131 1.91 -3.86 -27.67
N MET A 132 1.81 -3.08 -26.59
CA MET A 132 2.87 -2.99 -25.59
C MET A 132 2.91 -4.26 -24.72
N LEU A 133 1.75 -4.77 -24.30
CA LEU A 133 1.67 -6.01 -23.53
C LEU A 133 2.22 -7.19 -24.33
N GLU A 134 1.84 -7.35 -25.60
CA GLU A 134 2.28 -8.43 -26.49
C GLU A 134 3.80 -8.44 -26.74
N ARG A 135 4.45 -7.28 -26.70
CA ARG A 135 5.92 -7.23 -26.75
C ARG A 135 6.61 -7.76 -25.49
N MET A 136 5.94 -7.71 -24.35
CA MET A 136 6.51 -8.04 -23.05
C MET A 136 6.05 -9.41 -22.54
N LEU A 137 4.81 -9.79 -22.82
CA LEU A 137 4.15 -10.99 -22.32
C LEU A 137 3.67 -11.87 -23.48
N VAL A 138 3.68 -13.17 -23.28
CA VAL A 138 2.94 -14.13 -24.13
C VAL A 138 1.51 -14.14 -23.62
N LEU A 139 0.63 -13.35 -24.26
CA LEU A 139 -0.76 -13.26 -23.84
C LEU A 139 -1.55 -14.50 -24.27
N SER A 140 -2.48 -14.95 -23.45
CA SER A 140 -3.52 -15.89 -23.85
C SER A 140 -4.54 -15.21 -24.77
N ASP A 141 -5.37 -16.01 -25.46
CA ASP A 141 -6.45 -15.46 -26.28
C ASP A 141 -7.51 -14.76 -25.43
N ASP A 142 -7.74 -15.25 -24.21
CA ASP A 142 -8.60 -14.64 -23.22
C ASP A 142 -8.11 -13.23 -22.84
N GLU A 143 -6.85 -13.10 -22.45
CA GLU A 143 -6.25 -11.80 -22.10
C GLU A 143 -6.29 -10.82 -23.27
N ARG A 144 -5.97 -11.27 -24.51
CA ARG A 144 -6.07 -10.43 -25.71
C ARG A 144 -7.48 -9.93 -25.96
N SER A 145 -8.46 -10.84 -25.86
CA SER A 145 -9.86 -10.51 -26.03
C SER A 145 -10.33 -9.53 -24.96
N ALA A 146 -9.97 -9.78 -23.70
CA ALA A 146 -10.33 -8.93 -22.59
C ALA A 146 -9.76 -7.51 -22.75
N VAL A 147 -8.47 -7.36 -23.10
CA VAL A 147 -7.85 -6.04 -23.30
C VAL A 147 -8.54 -5.27 -24.45
N ARG A 148 -8.92 -5.94 -25.54
CA ARG A 148 -9.65 -5.29 -26.66
C ARG A 148 -11.05 -4.83 -26.27
N SER A 149 -11.67 -5.52 -25.33
CA SER A 149 -13.07 -5.32 -24.93
C SER A 149 -13.25 -4.42 -23.71
N LEU A 150 -12.19 -3.81 -23.19
CA LEU A 150 -12.24 -3.01 -21.94
C LEU A 150 -13.23 -1.86 -22.00
N GLY A 151 -13.35 -1.15 -23.15
CA GLY A 151 -14.23 0.03 -23.27
C GLY A 151 -13.99 1.04 -22.14
N ASP A 152 -15.06 1.45 -21.46
CA ASP A 152 -15.03 2.39 -20.34
C ASP A 152 -14.68 1.75 -18.97
N ARG A 153 -14.30 0.48 -18.96
CA ARG A 153 -13.85 -0.19 -17.73
C ARG A 153 -12.47 0.28 -17.30
N LEU A 154 -12.02 -0.21 -16.16
CA LEU A 154 -10.67 0.09 -15.67
C LEU A 154 -9.62 -0.26 -16.75
N PRO A 155 -8.87 0.72 -17.28
CA PRO A 155 -7.90 0.48 -18.35
C PRO A 155 -6.70 -0.33 -17.87
N VAL A 156 -5.86 -0.74 -18.81
CA VAL A 156 -4.51 -1.22 -18.48
C VAL A 156 -3.62 -0.02 -18.12
N GLY A 157 -2.85 -0.17 -17.05
CA GLY A 157 -1.84 0.82 -16.67
C GLY A 157 -0.80 0.16 -15.78
N ILE A 158 0.42 -0.08 -16.29
CA ILE A 158 1.47 -0.80 -15.59
C ILE A 158 2.79 -0.07 -15.81
N THR A 159 3.51 0.32 -14.73
CA THR A 159 4.85 0.90 -14.90
C THR A 159 5.81 -0.10 -15.54
N PRO A 160 6.79 0.33 -16.36
CA PRO A 160 7.82 -0.57 -16.91
C PRO A 160 8.54 -1.40 -15.84
N TYR A 161 8.79 -0.79 -14.67
CA TYR A 161 9.33 -1.52 -13.53
C TYR A 161 8.40 -2.66 -13.09
N TYR A 162 7.12 -2.39 -12.85
CA TYR A 162 6.19 -3.41 -12.37
C TYR A 162 5.92 -4.49 -13.44
N ALA A 163 5.92 -4.11 -14.72
CA ALA A 163 5.82 -5.06 -15.84
C ALA A 163 6.99 -6.08 -15.83
N SER A 164 8.17 -5.67 -15.34
CA SER A 164 9.33 -6.58 -15.23
C SER A 164 9.18 -7.67 -14.18
N LEU A 165 8.18 -7.56 -13.29
CA LEU A 165 7.89 -8.54 -12.25
C LEU A 165 6.84 -9.58 -12.69
N LEU A 166 6.14 -9.33 -13.80
CA LEU A 166 5.09 -10.22 -14.29
C LEU A 166 5.69 -11.44 -14.96
N ASN A 167 5.11 -12.62 -14.71
CA ASN A 167 5.51 -13.82 -15.41
C ASN A 167 5.20 -13.66 -16.92
N ARG A 168 6.23 -13.86 -17.75
CA ARG A 168 6.11 -13.65 -19.19
C ARG A 168 5.19 -14.66 -19.86
N VAL A 169 5.18 -15.91 -19.41
CA VAL A 169 4.58 -17.04 -20.12
C VAL A 169 3.28 -17.49 -19.46
N GLU A 170 3.25 -17.55 -18.13
CA GLU A 170 2.14 -18.13 -17.36
C GLU A 170 1.05 -17.08 -17.05
N PRO A 171 -0.12 -17.11 -17.74
CA PRO A 171 -1.23 -16.19 -17.46
C PRO A 171 -1.77 -16.32 -16.05
N GLU A 172 -1.80 -17.55 -15.51
CA GLU A 172 -2.31 -17.85 -14.16
C GLU A 172 -1.32 -17.49 -13.04
N SER A 173 -0.16 -16.93 -13.35
CA SER A 173 0.78 -16.44 -12.34
C SER A 173 0.13 -15.35 -11.49
N GLY A 174 0.17 -15.52 -10.16
CA GLY A 174 -0.58 -14.68 -9.23
C GLY A 174 -0.39 -13.19 -9.44
N LEU A 175 0.85 -12.70 -9.57
CA LEU A 175 1.08 -11.27 -9.76
C LEU A 175 0.54 -10.76 -11.11
N ARG A 176 0.64 -11.57 -12.18
CA ARG A 176 0.15 -11.22 -13.52
C ARG A 176 -1.38 -11.05 -13.52
N LYS A 177 -2.11 -11.93 -12.85
CA LYS A 177 -3.58 -11.84 -12.70
C LYS A 177 -4.02 -10.49 -12.11
N THR A 178 -3.21 -9.87 -11.28
CA THR A 178 -3.56 -8.59 -10.66
C THR A 178 -3.48 -7.40 -11.63
N MET A 179 -2.86 -7.56 -12.80
CA MET A 179 -2.54 -6.47 -13.73
C MET A 179 -3.10 -6.64 -15.14
N VAL A 180 -3.21 -7.88 -15.62
CA VAL A 180 -3.67 -8.15 -16.99
C VAL A 180 -5.14 -8.54 -16.94
N PRO A 181 -6.02 -7.85 -17.71
CA PRO A 181 -7.45 -8.15 -17.75
C PRO A 181 -7.74 -9.54 -18.30
N VAL A 182 -8.83 -10.14 -17.84
CA VAL A 182 -9.35 -11.45 -18.30
C VAL A 182 -10.86 -11.36 -18.53
N ALA A 183 -11.41 -12.32 -19.31
CA ALA A 183 -12.83 -12.29 -19.67
C ALA A 183 -13.78 -12.35 -18.47
N GLN A 184 -13.36 -12.98 -17.37
CA GLN A 184 -14.16 -13.05 -16.15
C GLN A 184 -14.53 -11.68 -15.57
N GLU A 185 -13.74 -10.63 -15.85
CA GLU A 185 -14.04 -9.26 -15.42
C GLU A 185 -15.31 -8.68 -16.07
N PHE A 186 -15.80 -9.28 -17.16
CA PHE A 186 -17.03 -8.86 -17.84
C PHE A 186 -18.28 -9.55 -17.31
N SER A 187 -18.12 -10.51 -16.39
CA SER A 187 -19.21 -11.20 -15.73
C SER A 187 -19.60 -10.48 -14.44
N PHE A 188 -20.91 -10.42 -14.18
CA PHE A 188 -21.47 -9.85 -12.96
C PHE A 188 -22.09 -10.94 -12.12
N THR A 189 -21.89 -10.86 -10.82
CA THR A 189 -22.51 -11.77 -9.86
C THR A 189 -23.41 -11.01 -8.88
N LYS A 190 -24.38 -11.72 -8.33
CA LYS A 190 -25.29 -11.13 -7.34
C LYS A 190 -24.50 -10.55 -6.15
N GLY A 191 -24.87 -9.34 -5.75
CA GLY A 191 -24.24 -8.62 -4.63
C GLY A 191 -23.02 -7.80 -5.00
N GLU A 192 -22.66 -7.69 -6.28
CA GLU A 192 -21.66 -6.75 -6.75
C GLU A 192 -22.26 -5.35 -6.90
N GLU A 193 -21.57 -4.36 -6.36
CA GLU A 193 -21.95 -2.95 -6.41
C GLU A 193 -20.77 -2.08 -6.80
N ALA A 194 -21.04 -0.98 -7.52
CA ALA A 194 -19.98 -0.04 -7.95
C ALA A 194 -19.32 0.65 -6.74
N ASP A 195 -20.08 0.91 -5.69
CA ASP A 195 -19.62 1.45 -4.41
C ASP A 195 -20.05 0.57 -3.23
N PRO A 196 -19.49 -0.66 -3.11
CA PRO A 196 -19.93 -1.60 -2.08
C PRO A 196 -19.66 -1.09 -0.66
N LEU A 197 -18.75 -0.13 -0.53
CA LEU A 197 -18.37 0.47 0.76
C LEU A 197 -19.18 1.72 1.09
N HIS A 198 -20.06 2.17 0.21
CA HIS A 198 -20.89 3.39 0.41
C HIS A 198 -20.04 4.65 0.69
N GLU A 199 -18.88 4.76 0.01
CA GLU A 199 -17.99 5.92 0.19
C GLU A 199 -18.65 7.22 -0.26
N ASP A 200 -19.46 7.17 -1.34
CA ASP A 200 -20.15 8.35 -1.88
C ASP A 200 -21.21 8.87 -0.90
N GLY A 201 -21.90 7.99 -0.16
CA GLY A 201 -22.90 8.38 0.85
C GLY A 201 -22.30 8.96 2.14
N ASP A 202 -21.05 8.62 2.45
CA ASP A 202 -20.32 9.11 3.64
C ASP A 202 -19.43 10.32 3.33
N MET A 203 -19.64 11.00 2.20
CA MET A 203 -18.79 12.08 1.70
C MET A 203 -19.42 13.47 1.96
N PRO A 204 -19.11 14.11 3.11
CA PRO A 204 -19.68 15.43 3.46
C PRO A 204 -19.19 16.55 2.55
N VAL A 205 -17.96 16.41 2.03
CA VAL A 205 -17.39 17.26 0.99
C VAL A 205 -16.69 16.40 -0.03
N GLU A 206 -16.68 16.81 -1.28
CA GLU A 206 -16.09 16.06 -2.39
C GLU A 206 -14.65 15.61 -2.07
N GLY A 207 -14.40 14.31 -2.18
CA GLY A 207 -13.10 13.69 -1.91
C GLY A 207 -12.80 13.42 -0.44
N LEU A 208 -13.71 13.70 0.50
CA LEU A 208 -13.51 13.42 1.92
C LEU A 208 -14.60 12.47 2.43
N VAL A 209 -14.24 11.24 2.78
CA VAL A 209 -15.15 10.24 3.36
C VAL A 209 -15.01 10.26 4.89
N HIS A 210 -16.12 10.53 5.61
CA HIS A 210 -16.17 10.61 7.08
C HIS A 210 -17.15 9.57 7.65
N ARG A 211 -16.71 8.31 7.71
CA ARG A 211 -17.49 7.18 8.24
C ARG A 211 -17.29 6.94 9.72
N TYR A 212 -16.07 7.09 10.19
CA TYR A 212 -15.71 6.77 11.57
C TYR A 212 -15.66 8.03 12.43
N PRO A 213 -15.98 7.94 13.73
CA PRO A 213 -16.11 9.13 14.58
C PRO A 213 -14.84 9.98 14.66
N ASP A 214 -13.65 9.37 14.57
CA ASP A 214 -12.37 10.00 14.88
C ASP A 214 -11.42 10.11 13.70
N ARG A 215 -11.83 9.69 12.50
CA ARG A 215 -10.92 9.66 11.34
C ARG A 215 -11.65 9.79 10.01
N VAL A 216 -10.93 10.34 9.05
CA VAL A 216 -11.41 10.53 7.68
C VAL A 216 -10.47 9.89 6.66
N LEU A 217 -11.05 9.55 5.50
CA LEU A 217 -10.33 9.15 4.30
C LEU A 217 -10.38 10.31 3.31
N PHE A 218 -9.20 10.84 2.95
CA PHE A 218 -9.06 11.95 2.03
C PHE A 218 -8.58 11.44 0.66
N LEU A 219 -9.47 11.45 -0.32
CA LEU A 219 -9.22 11.05 -1.71
C LEU A 219 -8.65 12.26 -2.46
N VAL A 220 -7.34 12.24 -2.76
CA VAL A 220 -6.63 13.41 -3.30
C VAL A 220 -6.33 13.33 -4.80
N THR A 221 -6.50 12.16 -5.41
CA THR A 221 -6.28 11.93 -6.83
C THR A 221 -7.02 10.68 -7.29
N SER A 222 -7.38 10.59 -8.56
CA SER A 222 -7.86 9.36 -9.21
C SER A 222 -6.78 8.66 -10.05
N PHE A 223 -5.57 9.21 -10.09
CA PHE A 223 -4.46 8.66 -10.85
C PHE A 223 -3.65 7.65 -10.02
N CYS A 224 -3.24 6.52 -10.66
CA CYS A 224 -2.39 5.50 -10.07
C CYS A 224 -1.18 5.19 -10.93
N ALA A 225 -0.09 4.73 -10.31
CA ALA A 225 1.07 4.20 -11.02
C ALA A 225 0.72 2.90 -11.77
N VAL A 226 -0.10 2.05 -11.16
CA VAL A 226 -0.64 0.81 -11.76
C VAL A 226 -2.14 0.70 -11.48
N TYR A 227 -2.91 0.09 -12.38
CA TYR A 227 -4.32 -0.17 -12.19
C TYR A 227 -4.55 -1.62 -11.81
N CYS A 228 -4.76 -1.86 -10.51
CA CYS A 228 -5.02 -3.19 -9.96
C CYS A 228 -6.39 -3.69 -10.39
N ARG A 229 -6.49 -4.90 -10.95
CA ARG A 229 -7.77 -5.45 -11.45
C ARG A 229 -8.83 -5.70 -10.36
N TYR A 230 -8.40 -5.82 -9.11
CA TYR A 230 -9.23 -5.99 -7.91
C TYR A 230 -9.53 -4.66 -7.17
N CYS A 231 -9.39 -3.52 -7.83
CA CYS A 231 -9.46 -2.21 -7.18
C CYS A 231 -10.88 -1.84 -6.77
N THR A 232 -11.15 -1.70 -5.47
CA THR A 232 -12.45 -1.26 -4.91
C THR A 232 -12.92 0.07 -5.51
N ARG A 233 -11.98 0.96 -5.85
CA ARG A 233 -12.26 2.27 -6.46
C ARG A 233 -12.11 2.28 -7.98
N SER A 234 -12.27 1.12 -8.65
CA SER A 234 -12.20 1.03 -10.12
C SER A 234 -13.20 1.96 -10.82
N ARG A 235 -14.30 2.34 -10.13
CA ARG A 235 -15.26 3.33 -10.60
C ARG A 235 -14.72 4.75 -10.71
N LEU A 236 -13.68 5.09 -9.92
CA LEU A 236 -13.11 6.44 -9.81
C LEU A 236 -11.77 6.60 -10.52
N VAL A 237 -10.97 5.52 -10.61
CA VAL A 237 -9.59 5.59 -11.13
C VAL A 237 -9.54 5.18 -12.59
N GLY A 238 -8.59 5.72 -13.33
CA GLY A 238 -8.34 5.36 -14.73
C GLY A 238 -9.41 5.84 -15.73
N LYS A 239 -10.32 6.71 -15.34
CA LYS A 239 -11.35 7.27 -16.21
C LYS A 239 -10.81 8.44 -17.04
N THR A 240 -11.40 8.68 -18.22
CA THR A 240 -11.20 9.91 -19.00
C THR A 240 -11.59 11.12 -18.13
N GLY A 241 -10.64 12.03 -17.88
CA GLY A 241 -10.84 13.11 -16.93
C GLY A 241 -10.37 12.76 -15.51
N GLU A 242 -9.28 12.00 -15.40
CA GLU A 242 -8.63 11.68 -14.11
C GLU A 242 -8.62 12.94 -13.22
N TYR A 243 -9.30 12.82 -12.09
CA TYR A 243 -9.45 13.91 -11.13
C TYR A 243 -8.08 14.26 -10.54
N HIS A 244 -7.58 15.41 -10.92
CA HIS A 244 -6.65 16.12 -10.06
C HIS A 244 -7.49 17.15 -9.29
N PHE A 245 -7.91 16.79 -8.07
CA PHE A 245 -8.54 17.77 -7.21
C PHE A 245 -7.71 19.05 -7.22
N ASN A 246 -8.32 20.17 -7.53
CA ASN A 246 -7.64 21.45 -7.48
C ASN A 246 -7.43 21.90 -6.03
N GLN A 247 -6.64 22.94 -5.83
CA GLN A 247 -6.32 23.42 -4.49
C GLN A 247 -7.58 23.91 -3.73
N ALA A 248 -8.57 24.43 -4.43
CA ALA A 248 -9.82 24.88 -3.81
C ALA A 248 -10.66 23.71 -3.26
N GLN A 249 -10.68 22.56 -3.97
CA GLN A 249 -11.33 21.34 -3.49
C GLN A 249 -10.61 20.79 -2.25
N PHE A 250 -9.27 20.75 -2.27
CA PHE A 250 -8.50 20.38 -1.09
C PHE A 250 -8.77 21.30 0.10
N GLN A 251 -8.87 22.60 -0.14
CA GLN A 251 -9.15 23.56 0.93
C GLN A 251 -10.49 23.29 1.60
N LYS A 252 -11.55 22.97 0.84
CA LYS A 252 -12.85 22.60 1.43
C LYS A 252 -12.75 21.39 2.36
N ALA A 253 -12.01 20.37 1.96
CA ALA A 253 -11.80 19.20 2.82
C ALA A 253 -10.98 19.52 4.08
N ILE A 254 -9.96 20.37 3.94
CA ILE A 254 -9.14 20.84 5.08
C ILE A 254 -9.98 21.69 6.03
N ASP A 255 -10.84 22.60 5.51
CA ASP A 255 -11.75 23.43 6.31
C ASP A 255 -12.76 22.57 7.06
N TYR A 256 -13.29 21.52 6.42
CA TYR A 256 -14.16 20.55 7.09
C TYR A 256 -13.43 19.85 8.23
N ILE A 257 -12.21 19.32 7.99
CA ILE A 257 -11.42 18.68 9.04
C ILE A 257 -11.15 19.67 10.19
N ALA A 258 -10.78 20.90 9.87
CA ALA A 258 -10.51 21.93 10.89
C ALA A 258 -11.74 22.29 11.74
N ALA A 259 -12.94 22.18 11.17
CA ALA A 259 -14.21 22.45 11.87
C ALA A 259 -14.71 21.26 12.72
N HIS A 260 -14.08 20.08 12.64
CA HIS A 260 -14.50 18.85 13.32
C HIS A 260 -13.39 18.35 14.25
N PRO A 261 -13.34 18.84 15.52
CA PRO A 261 -12.24 18.55 16.44
C PRO A 261 -12.16 17.08 16.89
N GLU A 262 -13.18 16.28 16.66
CA GLU A 262 -13.18 14.83 16.86
C GLU A 262 -12.27 14.08 15.86
N ILE A 263 -11.95 14.68 14.70
CA ILE A 263 -11.09 14.05 13.68
C ILE A 263 -9.62 14.16 14.10
N ARG A 264 -9.06 13.06 14.59
CA ARG A 264 -7.67 12.94 15.06
C ARG A 264 -6.73 12.35 14.01
N ASP A 265 -7.27 11.61 13.03
CA ASP A 265 -6.54 10.78 12.08
C ASP A 265 -7.02 11.07 10.65
N VAL A 266 -6.11 11.41 9.76
CA VAL A 266 -6.39 11.64 8.34
C VAL A 266 -5.64 10.65 7.48
N LEU A 267 -6.35 9.77 6.76
CA LEU A 267 -5.76 8.87 5.77
C LEU A 267 -5.83 9.50 4.38
N ILE A 268 -4.70 9.95 3.85
CA ILE A 268 -4.54 10.40 2.48
C ILE A 268 -4.50 9.19 1.54
N SER A 269 -5.41 9.15 0.54
CA SER A 269 -5.58 8.06 -0.40
C SER A 269 -6.18 8.58 -1.73
N GLY A 270 -7.00 7.77 -2.40
CA GLY A 270 -7.68 8.10 -3.68
C GLY A 270 -7.39 7.06 -4.72
N GLY A 271 -6.80 7.46 -5.86
CA GLY A 271 -5.95 6.63 -6.67
C GLY A 271 -4.69 6.31 -5.86
N ASP A 272 -3.54 6.83 -6.25
CA ASP A 272 -2.34 6.69 -5.42
C ASP A 272 -1.72 8.07 -5.15
N PRO A 273 -1.75 8.57 -3.90
CA PRO A 273 -1.30 9.91 -3.55
C PRO A 273 0.19 10.15 -3.82
N LEU A 274 1.02 9.10 -3.85
CA LEU A 274 2.44 9.25 -4.13
C LEU A 274 2.75 9.48 -5.61
N THR A 275 1.75 9.45 -6.49
CA THR A 275 1.89 9.89 -7.89
C THR A 275 1.85 11.40 -8.04
N MET A 276 1.44 12.12 -7.01
CA MET A 276 1.46 13.59 -6.98
C MET A 276 2.89 14.14 -6.92
N GLY A 277 3.07 15.37 -7.42
CA GLY A 277 4.33 16.10 -7.25
C GLY A 277 4.63 16.44 -5.78
N ASP A 278 5.91 16.60 -5.46
CA ASP A 278 6.37 16.84 -4.08
C ASP A 278 5.74 18.09 -3.48
N ASP A 279 5.73 19.21 -4.22
CA ASP A 279 5.21 20.50 -3.73
C ASP A 279 3.73 20.41 -3.32
N ARG A 280 2.94 19.69 -4.13
CA ARG A 280 1.50 19.54 -3.87
C ARG A 280 1.22 18.65 -2.66
N LEU A 281 1.94 17.52 -2.57
CA LEU A 281 1.84 16.64 -1.41
C LEU A 281 2.36 17.32 -0.14
N GLU A 282 3.43 18.08 -0.25
CA GLU A 282 3.98 18.83 0.87
C GLU A 282 3.02 19.92 1.38
N TRP A 283 2.40 20.65 0.45
CA TRP A 283 1.38 21.63 0.81
C TRP A 283 0.24 20.99 1.58
N LEU A 284 -0.26 19.83 1.12
CA LEU A 284 -1.32 19.09 1.79
C LEU A 284 -0.92 18.63 3.20
N LEU A 285 0.27 18.00 3.32
CA LEU A 285 0.77 17.55 4.61
C LEU A 285 0.95 18.70 5.59
N ARG A 286 1.47 19.84 5.14
CA ARG A 286 1.61 21.05 5.94
C ARG A 286 0.27 21.56 6.42
N SER A 287 -0.72 21.65 5.53
CA SER A 287 -2.06 22.12 5.86
C SER A 287 -2.72 21.24 6.92
N LEU A 288 -2.65 19.93 6.79
CA LEU A 288 -3.21 18.99 7.76
C LEU A 288 -2.47 19.05 9.11
N ARG A 289 -1.13 19.17 9.10
CA ARG A 289 -0.33 19.25 10.34
C ARG A 289 -0.48 20.59 11.07
N ASN A 290 -1.01 21.61 10.42
CA ASN A 290 -1.36 22.89 11.06
C ASN A 290 -2.71 22.85 11.80
N ILE A 291 -3.49 21.78 11.66
CA ILE A 291 -4.75 21.61 12.40
C ILE A 291 -4.40 20.99 13.78
N PRO A 292 -4.66 21.70 14.90
CA PRO A 292 -4.15 21.30 16.22
C PRO A 292 -4.63 19.94 16.71
N HIS A 293 -5.86 19.53 16.38
CA HIS A 293 -6.45 18.28 16.83
C HIS A 293 -6.11 17.07 15.93
N VAL A 294 -5.51 17.30 14.74
CA VAL A 294 -5.01 16.19 13.92
C VAL A 294 -3.71 15.66 14.52
N GLU A 295 -3.82 14.52 15.20
CA GLU A 295 -2.69 13.93 15.94
C GLU A 295 -1.69 13.29 14.98
N PHE A 296 -2.15 12.61 13.94
CA PHE A 296 -1.28 11.98 12.93
C PHE A 296 -1.95 11.89 11.57
N VAL A 297 -1.11 11.74 10.55
CA VAL A 297 -1.52 11.57 9.15
C VAL A 297 -1.03 10.22 8.66
N ARG A 298 -1.84 9.56 7.84
CA ARG A 298 -1.47 8.31 7.17
C ARG A 298 -1.51 8.50 5.66
N ILE A 299 -0.63 7.81 4.94
CA ILE A 299 -0.66 7.73 3.47
C ILE A 299 -0.89 6.27 3.09
N GLY A 300 -1.96 5.99 2.33
CA GLY A 300 -2.24 4.69 1.72
C GLY A 300 -1.71 4.66 0.29
N SER A 301 -0.77 3.76 -0.04
CA SER A 301 -0.10 3.76 -1.35
C SER A 301 0.39 2.37 -1.77
N LYS A 302 0.29 2.07 -3.06
CA LYS A 302 0.97 0.93 -3.70
C LYS A 302 2.30 1.34 -4.34
N VAL A 303 2.60 2.62 -4.44
CA VAL A 303 3.82 3.14 -5.09
C VAL A 303 5.11 2.51 -4.56
N PRO A 304 5.32 2.29 -3.25
CA PRO A 304 6.54 1.62 -2.80
C PRO A 304 6.76 0.24 -3.42
N ALA A 305 5.69 -0.50 -3.75
CA ALA A 305 5.74 -1.80 -4.43
C ALA A 305 5.76 -1.66 -5.96
N SER A 306 5.02 -0.70 -6.54
CA SER A 306 4.78 -0.60 -7.99
C SER A 306 5.65 0.44 -8.70
N LEU A 307 6.25 1.36 -7.96
CA LEU A 307 7.09 2.45 -8.45
C LEU A 307 8.13 2.86 -7.38
N PRO A 308 9.01 1.95 -6.93
CA PRO A 308 9.97 2.22 -5.84
C PRO A 308 10.90 3.40 -6.15
N GLN A 309 11.11 3.75 -7.41
CA GLN A 309 11.90 4.90 -7.86
C GLN A 309 11.36 6.24 -7.35
N ARG A 310 10.05 6.30 -7.03
CA ARG A 310 9.42 7.48 -6.42
C ARG A 310 9.96 7.79 -5.02
N ILE A 311 10.44 6.79 -4.30
CA ILE A 311 10.91 6.93 -2.93
C ILE A 311 12.38 7.40 -2.94
N THR A 312 12.57 8.65 -3.39
CA THR A 312 13.89 9.27 -3.45
C THR A 312 14.35 9.76 -2.07
N PRO A 313 15.65 9.97 -1.85
CA PRO A 313 16.14 10.57 -0.61
C PRO A 313 15.56 11.97 -0.33
N GLU A 314 15.32 12.76 -1.36
CA GLU A 314 14.73 14.10 -1.30
C GLU A 314 13.28 14.02 -0.83
N PHE A 315 12.50 13.15 -1.45
CA PHE A 315 11.12 12.89 -1.09
C PHE A 315 10.99 12.44 0.37
N VAL A 316 11.80 11.48 0.79
CA VAL A 316 11.80 10.98 2.17
C VAL A 316 12.20 12.07 3.17
N ARG A 317 13.16 12.95 2.83
CA ARG A 317 13.51 14.11 3.65
C ARG A 317 12.35 15.09 3.80
N MET A 318 11.56 15.28 2.75
CA MET A 318 10.33 16.08 2.80
C MET A 318 9.32 15.46 3.75
N LEU A 319 8.98 14.17 3.59
CA LEU A 319 8.02 13.45 4.44
C LEU A 319 8.39 13.50 5.93
N ARG A 320 9.69 13.35 6.25
CA ARG A 320 10.20 13.36 7.62
C ARG A 320 9.84 14.62 8.42
N ARG A 321 9.56 15.73 7.77
CA ARG A 321 9.18 16.99 8.43
C ARG A 321 7.77 16.99 9.01
N TYR A 322 6.94 16.02 8.63
CA TYR A 322 5.51 15.99 8.93
C TYR A 322 5.10 14.86 9.90
N HIS A 323 6.03 14.42 10.73
CA HIS A 323 5.70 13.45 11.79
C HIS A 323 4.70 14.03 12.82
N PRO A 324 3.86 13.16 13.45
CA PRO A 324 3.70 11.71 13.18
C PRO A 324 3.07 11.42 11.83
N LEU A 325 3.80 10.72 10.97
CA LEU A 325 3.36 10.27 9.65
C LEU A 325 3.52 8.75 9.56
N TRP A 326 2.46 8.05 9.15
CA TRP A 326 2.43 6.60 8.95
C TRP A 326 2.21 6.28 7.47
N MET A 327 2.65 5.13 7.03
CA MET A 327 2.38 4.69 5.67
C MET A 327 1.80 3.27 5.64
N SER A 328 0.64 3.13 4.99
CA SER A 328 0.00 1.86 4.69
C SER A 328 0.37 1.46 3.26
N VAL A 329 1.25 0.45 3.13
CA VAL A 329 1.77 0.02 1.82
C VAL A 329 1.01 -1.19 1.33
N HIS A 330 0.56 -1.14 0.08
CA HIS A 330 -0.21 -2.20 -0.53
C HIS A 330 0.68 -3.24 -1.20
N PHE A 331 0.64 -4.49 -0.71
CA PHE A 331 1.34 -5.65 -1.26
C PHE A 331 0.37 -6.79 -1.51
N MET A 332 0.58 -7.54 -2.60
CA MET A 332 -0.26 -8.67 -3.00
C MET A 332 0.47 -10.01 -3.02
N HIS A 333 1.76 -10.01 -3.37
CA HIS A 333 2.50 -11.23 -3.64
C HIS A 333 3.97 -11.11 -3.18
N PRO A 334 4.63 -12.21 -2.74
CA PRO A 334 6.03 -12.16 -2.35
C PRO A 334 6.98 -11.70 -3.49
N ASP A 335 6.61 -11.86 -4.75
CA ASP A 335 7.41 -11.43 -5.89
C ASP A 335 7.50 -9.89 -6.03
N GLU A 336 6.66 -9.13 -5.33
CA GLU A 336 6.79 -7.68 -5.24
C GLU A 336 7.96 -7.26 -4.32
N ILE A 337 8.53 -8.18 -3.54
CA ILE A 337 9.61 -7.86 -2.59
C ILE A 337 10.97 -7.97 -3.28
N THR A 338 11.27 -6.98 -4.09
CA THR A 338 12.52 -6.86 -4.85
C THR A 338 13.58 -6.05 -4.09
N PRO A 339 14.85 -6.05 -4.55
CA PRO A 339 15.88 -5.16 -4.00
C PRO A 339 15.51 -3.67 -4.07
N GLU A 340 14.82 -3.23 -5.12
CA GLU A 340 14.31 -1.86 -5.29
C GLU A 340 13.30 -1.52 -4.21
N VAL A 341 12.33 -2.41 -3.99
CA VAL A 341 11.29 -2.25 -2.96
C VAL A 341 11.90 -2.29 -1.56
N ALA A 342 12.84 -3.19 -1.31
CA ALA A 342 13.56 -3.24 -0.04
C ALA A 342 14.30 -1.93 0.26
N GLN A 343 14.92 -1.33 -0.77
CA GLN A 343 15.57 -0.03 -0.63
C GLN A 343 14.56 1.09 -0.37
N ALA A 344 13.43 1.10 -1.09
CA ALA A 344 12.39 2.11 -0.95
C ALA A 344 11.76 2.08 0.46
N CYS A 345 11.33 0.90 0.92
CA CYS A 345 10.80 0.71 2.29
C CYS A 345 11.86 1.01 3.34
N GLY A 346 13.12 0.62 3.08
CA GLY A 346 14.26 0.94 3.93
C GLY A 346 14.43 2.43 4.15
N ARG A 347 14.39 3.24 3.08
CA ARG A 347 14.49 4.72 3.17
C ARG A 347 13.37 5.33 4.01
N LEU A 348 12.13 4.86 3.83
CA LEU A 348 10.98 5.32 4.62
C LEU A 348 11.15 4.96 6.10
N ALA A 349 11.53 3.73 6.40
CA ALA A 349 11.74 3.26 7.77
C ALA A 349 12.94 3.95 8.45
N ASP A 350 14.03 4.24 7.70
CA ASP A 350 15.20 5.01 8.20
C ASP A 350 14.82 6.46 8.53
N ALA A 351 13.80 7.01 7.88
CA ALA A 351 13.25 8.32 8.19
C ALA A 351 12.31 8.32 9.41
N GLY A 352 12.10 7.17 10.06
CA GLY A 352 11.21 7.03 11.21
C GLY A 352 9.73 6.93 10.84
N ILE A 353 9.40 6.66 9.57
CA ILE A 353 8.00 6.47 9.11
C ILE A 353 7.61 5.01 9.38
N PRO A 354 6.66 4.73 10.29
CA PRO A 354 6.15 3.38 10.50
C PRO A 354 5.43 2.87 9.25
N LEU A 355 5.74 1.62 8.85
CA LEU A 355 5.18 0.98 7.67
C LEU A 355 4.27 -0.19 8.07
N GLY A 356 3.03 -0.18 7.61
CA GLY A 356 2.09 -1.29 7.73
C GLY A 356 1.65 -1.78 6.35
N SER A 357 1.53 -3.10 6.15
CA SER A 357 1.03 -3.63 4.88
C SER A 357 -0.48 -3.72 4.86
N GLN A 358 -1.04 -3.50 3.68
CA GLN A 358 -2.40 -3.83 3.32
C GLN A 358 -2.37 -4.83 2.17
N THR A 359 -3.10 -5.94 2.32
CA THR A 359 -3.14 -7.03 1.34
C THR A 359 -4.58 -7.43 1.11
N VAL A 360 -5.03 -7.50 -0.14
CA VAL A 360 -6.35 -8.06 -0.48
C VAL A 360 -6.18 -9.56 -0.72
N LEU A 361 -7.00 -10.37 -0.06
CA LEU A 361 -7.04 -11.81 -0.30
C LEU A 361 -7.74 -12.07 -1.64
N THR A 362 -7.02 -12.66 -2.58
CA THR A 362 -7.48 -12.87 -3.95
C THR A 362 -7.18 -14.28 -4.45
N ALA A 363 -8.19 -14.92 -5.04
CA ALA A 363 -8.12 -16.28 -5.55
C ALA A 363 -7.06 -16.42 -6.66
N GLY A 364 -6.20 -17.45 -6.52
CA GLY A 364 -5.11 -17.73 -7.45
C GLY A 364 -3.96 -16.73 -7.42
N VAL A 365 -3.91 -15.82 -6.43
CA VAL A 365 -2.84 -14.85 -6.24
C VAL A 365 -2.10 -15.11 -4.93
N ASN A 366 -2.81 -15.04 -3.83
CA ASN A 366 -2.24 -15.14 -2.48
C ASN A 366 -3.11 -15.93 -1.49
N ASP A 367 -4.05 -16.71 -1.99
CA ASP A 367 -4.97 -17.55 -1.22
C ASP A 367 -4.36 -18.90 -0.77
N ASP A 368 -3.11 -19.14 -1.11
CA ASP A 368 -2.33 -20.25 -0.56
C ASP A 368 -1.62 -19.81 0.74
N PRO A 369 -1.82 -20.53 1.87
CA PRO A 369 -1.17 -20.20 3.14
C PRO A 369 0.36 -20.11 3.07
N ALA A 370 1.02 -20.91 2.21
CA ALA A 370 2.48 -20.87 2.05
C ALA A 370 2.92 -19.61 1.29
N ILE A 371 2.17 -19.18 0.26
CA ILE A 371 2.40 -17.93 -0.46
C ILE A 371 2.23 -16.74 0.51
N MET A 372 1.12 -16.73 1.26
CA MET A 372 0.85 -15.67 2.23
C MET A 372 1.93 -15.61 3.32
N LYS A 373 2.36 -16.75 3.85
CA LYS A 373 3.45 -16.82 4.84
C LYS A 373 4.75 -16.25 4.29
N ARG A 374 5.11 -16.60 3.03
CA ARG A 374 6.30 -16.00 2.37
C ARG A 374 6.18 -14.49 2.24
N LEU A 375 4.99 -13.99 1.86
CA LEU A 375 4.74 -12.55 1.79
C LEU A 375 4.94 -11.88 3.15
N MET A 376 4.31 -12.39 4.21
CA MET A 376 4.40 -11.83 5.56
C MET A 376 5.85 -11.80 6.07
N HIS A 377 6.60 -12.88 5.86
CA HIS A 377 8.02 -12.94 6.22
C HIS A 377 8.87 -11.97 5.39
N GLY A 378 8.59 -11.86 4.09
CA GLY A 378 9.27 -10.92 3.20
C GLY A 378 9.05 -9.47 3.63
N LEU A 379 7.82 -9.10 4.02
CA LEU A 379 7.47 -7.78 4.52
C LEU A 379 8.28 -7.41 5.77
N LEU A 380 8.39 -8.33 6.75
CA LEU A 380 9.21 -8.08 7.94
C LEU A 380 10.68 -7.84 7.59
N LYS A 381 11.25 -8.58 6.63
CA LYS A 381 12.65 -8.40 6.18
C LYS A 381 12.90 -6.99 5.64
N ILE A 382 11.90 -6.36 5.01
CA ILE A 382 11.98 -4.99 4.49
C ILE A 382 11.39 -3.95 5.46
N ARG A 383 11.17 -4.33 6.74
CA ARG A 383 10.67 -3.46 7.82
C ARG A 383 9.26 -2.92 7.60
N VAL A 384 8.42 -3.68 6.92
CA VAL A 384 6.98 -3.45 6.79
C VAL A 384 6.26 -4.44 7.69
N ARG A 385 5.48 -3.96 8.65
CA ARG A 385 4.69 -4.83 9.52
C ARG A 385 3.43 -5.29 8.78
N PRO A 386 3.15 -6.61 8.67
CA PRO A 386 1.83 -7.11 8.28
C PRO A 386 0.74 -6.48 9.16
N TYR A 387 -0.21 -5.75 8.52
CA TYR A 387 -1.23 -5.01 9.24
C TYR A 387 -2.63 -5.57 8.97
N TYR A 388 -3.09 -5.52 7.71
CA TYR A 388 -4.38 -6.08 7.32
C TYR A 388 -4.26 -7.05 6.15
N ILE A 389 -5.07 -8.15 6.21
CA ILE A 389 -5.57 -8.88 5.06
C ILE A 389 -7.03 -8.49 4.91
N TYR A 390 -7.42 -7.96 3.75
CA TYR A 390 -8.81 -7.64 3.41
C TYR A 390 -9.43 -8.77 2.63
N GLN A 391 -10.64 -9.15 2.95
CA GLN A 391 -11.49 -9.90 2.02
C GLN A 391 -11.68 -9.05 0.76
N CYS A 392 -11.64 -9.67 -0.43
CA CYS A 392 -11.85 -8.95 -1.68
C CYS A 392 -13.29 -8.41 -1.75
N ASP A 393 -13.44 -7.09 -2.01
CA ASP A 393 -14.73 -6.42 -2.07
C ASP A 393 -15.56 -6.88 -3.27
N PRO A 394 -16.90 -6.93 -3.13
CA PRO A 394 -17.80 -7.32 -4.19
C PRO A 394 -18.06 -6.17 -5.19
N ILE A 395 -17.02 -5.80 -5.96
CA ILE A 395 -17.12 -4.83 -7.05
C ILE A 395 -17.46 -5.53 -8.37
N PRO A 396 -18.05 -4.82 -9.35
CA PRO A 396 -18.38 -5.40 -10.65
C PRO A 396 -17.16 -6.05 -11.34
N GLY A 397 -17.30 -7.33 -11.68
CA GLY A 397 -16.25 -8.11 -12.34
C GLY A 397 -15.17 -8.66 -11.42
N SER A 398 -15.32 -8.59 -10.09
CA SER A 398 -14.35 -9.13 -9.13
C SER A 398 -14.58 -10.59 -8.72
N ALA A 399 -15.65 -11.24 -9.20
CA ALA A 399 -16.05 -12.58 -8.74
C ALA A 399 -14.92 -13.61 -8.79
N HIS A 400 -14.10 -13.56 -9.84
CA HIS A 400 -12.98 -14.49 -10.03
C HIS A 400 -11.80 -14.25 -9.08
N PHE A 401 -11.77 -13.12 -8.37
CA PHE A 401 -10.79 -12.82 -7.32
C PHE A 401 -11.31 -13.13 -5.90
N ARG A 402 -12.62 -13.26 -5.72
CA ARG A 402 -13.18 -13.47 -4.40
C ARG A 402 -12.99 -14.91 -3.92
N THR A 403 -12.49 -15.05 -2.70
CA THR A 403 -12.37 -16.33 -2.00
C THR A 403 -13.54 -16.50 -1.02
N PRO A 404 -13.87 -17.73 -0.60
CA PRO A 404 -14.67 -17.93 0.62
C PRO A 404 -13.98 -17.30 1.83
N VAL A 405 -14.77 -16.84 2.80
CA VAL A 405 -14.26 -16.22 4.04
C VAL A 405 -13.40 -17.20 4.84
N GLU A 406 -13.76 -18.47 4.80
CA GLU A 406 -13.06 -19.59 5.44
C GLU A 406 -11.60 -19.67 4.99
N LYS A 407 -11.29 -19.28 3.75
CA LYS A 407 -9.90 -19.23 3.23
C LYS A 407 -9.07 -18.20 3.98
N GLY A 408 -9.64 -17.06 4.33
CA GLY A 408 -8.96 -16.05 5.15
C GLY A 408 -8.70 -16.55 6.58
N LEU A 409 -9.67 -17.25 7.18
CA LEU A 409 -9.52 -17.86 8.50
C LEU A 409 -8.46 -18.96 8.50
N GLU A 410 -8.45 -19.85 7.48
CA GLU A 410 -7.41 -20.86 7.27
C GLU A 410 -6.00 -20.25 7.22
N ILE A 411 -5.83 -19.15 6.48
CA ILE A 411 -4.56 -18.44 6.37
C ILE A 411 -4.12 -17.89 7.73
N ILE A 412 -5.03 -17.27 8.49
CA ILE A 412 -4.70 -16.75 9.83
C ILE A 412 -4.34 -17.90 10.77
N GLU A 413 -5.04 -19.03 10.70
CA GLU A 413 -4.72 -20.21 11.50
C GLU A 413 -3.35 -20.79 11.14
N ALA A 414 -3.03 -20.87 9.84
CA ALA A 414 -1.73 -21.35 9.34
C ALA A 414 -0.55 -20.41 9.70
N LEU A 415 -0.82 -19.15 10.03
CA LEU A 415 0.20 -18.19 10.48
C LEU A 415 0.34 -18.20 12.00
N ARG A 416 -0.77 -18.23 12.75
CA ARG A 416 -0.77 -18.08 14.21
C ARG A 416 -0.17 -19.30 14.89
N GLY A 417 0.87 -19.09 15.70
CA GLY A 417 1.63 -20.18 16.34
C GLY A 417 2.69 -20.83 15.46
N HIS A 418 2.60 -20.66 14.12
CA HIS A 418 3.54 -21.21 13.15
C HIS A 418 4.57 -20.18 12.66
N THR A 419 4.49 -18.94 13.15
CA THR A 419 5.45 -17.87 12.91
C THR A 419 5.38 -16.83 14.03
N THR A 420 6.27 -15.81 14.00
CA THR A 420 6.23 -14.71 14.95
C THR A 420 4.90 -13.95 14.89
N GLY A 421 4.39 -13.49 16.02
CA GLY A 421 3.17 -12.67 16.09
C GLY A 421 3.25 -11.39 15.25
N TYR A 422 4.44 -10.85 14.99
CA TYR A 422 4.63 -9.72 14.08
C TYR A 422 4.27 -10.02 12.64
N ALA A 423 4.30 -11.30 12.21
CA ALA A 423 3.94 -11.75 10.87
C ALA A 423 2.45 -12.09 10.72
N VAL A 424 1.65 -11.97 11.79
CA VAL A 424 0.22 -12.29 11.76
C VAL A 424 -0.57 -10.99 11.66
N PRO A 425 -1.17 -10.68 10.49
CA PRO A 425 -2.05 -9.52 10.32
C PRO A 425 -3.45 -9.76 10.90
N SER A 426 -4.26 -8.71 10.97
CA SER A 426 -5.70 -8.84 11.17
C SER A 426 -6.38 -9.15 9.84
N PHE A 427 -7.19 -10.21 9.78
CA PHE A 427 -8.08 -10.46 8.65
C PHE A 427 -9.38 -9.69 8.88
N VAL A 428 -9.82 -8.93 7.86
CA VAL A 428 -10.99 -8.05 7.97
C VAL A 428 -11.88 -8.13 6.74
N ILE A 429 -13.16 -7.96 6.95
CA ILE A 429 -14.14 -7.65 5.90
C ILE A 429 -14.52 -6.19 6.05
N ASP A 430 -14.49 -5.43 4.96
CA ASP A 430 -15.19 -4.17 4.90
C ASP A 430 -16.68 -4.46 4.64
N ALA A 431 -17.51 -4.23 5.64
CA ALA A 431 -18.94 -4.56 5.55
C ALA A 431 -19.63 -3.74 4.47
N PRO A 432 -20.38 -4.37 3.55
CA PRO A 432 -21.12 -3.67 2.51
C PRO A 432 -22.08 -2.62 3.07
N GLY A 433 -22.36 -1.58 2.27
CA GLY A 433 -23.26 -0.50 2.68
C GLY A 433 -22.71 0.42 3.76
N GLY A 434 -21.37 0.48 3.94
CA GLY A 434 -20.73 1.42 4.87
C GLY A 434 -20.61 0.91 6.31
N GLY A 435 -20.80 -0.38 6.58
CA GLY A 435 -20.72 -0.97 7.92
C GLY A 435 -19.32 -0.96 8.56
N GLY A 436 -18.28 -0.56 7.81
CA GLY A 436 -16.91 -0.46 8.30
C GLY A 436 -16.18 -1.80 8.37
N LYS A 437 -14.99 -1.78 8.98
CA LYS A 437 -14.10 -2.95 9.07
C LYS A 437 -14.49 -3.88 10.21
N ILE A 438 -14.83 -5.11 9.88
CA ILE A 438 -15.14 -6.17 10.82
C ILE A 438 -13.97 -7.15 10.87
N PRO A 439 -13.25 -7.25 12.00
CA PRO A 439 -12.17 -8.21 12.15
C PRO A 439 -12.71 -9.62 12.35
N LEU A 440 -12.10 -10.57 11.65
CA LEU A 440 -12.40 -11.99 11.77
C LEU A 440 -11.15 -12.75 12.21
N ALA A 441 -11.36 -13.75 13.03
CA ALA A 441 -10.28 -14.63 13.51
C ALA A 441 -10.81 -16.03 13.77
N PRO A 442 -9.99 -17.09 13.67
CA PRO A 442 -10.35 -18.42 14.16
C PRO A 442 -10.73 -18.37 15.63
N SER A 443 -11.71 -19.16 16.03
CA SER A 443 -12.10 -19.28 17.43
C SER A 443 -11.12 -20.19 18.17
N TYR A 444 -10.48 -19.65 19.20
CA TYR A 444 -9.58 -20.39 20.09
C TYR A 444 -10.26 -20.73 21.42
N VAL A 445 -11.41 -20.15 21.71
CA VAL A 445 -12.26 -20.54 22.83
C VAL A 445 -13.17 -21.65 22.37
N VAL A 446 -13.03 -22.84 22.97
CA VAL A 446 -13.77 -24.03 22.57
C VAL A 446 -14.87 -24.43 23.55
N GLY A 447 -14.87 -23.85 24.75
CA GLY A 447 -15.90 -24.09 25.74
C GLY A 447 -15.54 -23.54 27.13
N ARG A 448 -16.32 -24.01 28.11
CA ARG A 448 -16.13 -23.71 29.54
C ARG A 448 -16.51 -24.92 30.38
N GLU A 449 -15.72 -25.20 31.40
CA GLU A 449 -16.04 -26.24 32.41
C GLU A 449 -15.88 -25.64 33.80
N GLY A 450 -17.01 -25.38 34.49
CA GLY A 450 -17.01 -24.66 35.75
C GLY A 450 -16.40 -23.28 35.62
N ASP A 451 -15.36 -22.98 36.42
CA ASP A 451 -14.64 -21.72 36.39
C ASP A 451 -13.45 -21.73 35.42
N ASP A 452 -13.31 -22.78 34.60
CA ASP A 452 -12.25 -22.86 33.61
C ASP A 452 -12.75 -22.56 32.21
N LEU A 453 -12.03 -21.66 31.50
CA LEU A 453 -12.19 -21.46 30.06
C LEU A 453 -11.37 -22.53 29.34
N LEU A 454 -11.99 -23.21 28.38
CA LEU A 454 -11.29 -24.16 27.51
C LEU A 454 -10.79 -23.44 26.26
N ILE A 455 -9.47 -23.44 26.08
CA ILE A 455 -8.79 -22.77 24.97
C ILE A 455 -7.94 -23.74 24.16
N ARG A 456 -8.00 -23.61 22.83
CA ARG A 456 -7.23 -24.46 21.90
C ARG A 456 -5.98 -23.71 21.40
N ASN A 457 -4.84 -24.37 21.46
CA ASN A 457 -3.60 -23.83 20.93
C ASN A 457 -3.46 -24.07 19.41
N TYR A 458 -2.33 -23.64 18.83
CA TYR A 458 -1.99 -23.80 17.41
C TYR A 458 -1.81 -25.27 16.97
N ALA A 459 -1.49 -26.17 17.90
CA ALA A 459 -1.34 -27.61 17.65
C ALA A 459 -2.67 -28.39 17.76
N GLY A 460 -3.78 -27.68 18.08
CA GLY A 460 -5.09 -28.29 18.26
C GLY A 460 -5.35 -28.83 19.67
N GLU A 461 -4.39 -28.70 20.58
CA GLU A 461 -4.52 -29.18 21.96
C GLU A 461 -5.31 -28.20 22.81
N THR A 462 -6.17 -28.75 23.69
CA THR A 462 -7.05 -27.95 24.57
C THR A 462 -6.40 -27.79 25.96
N TYR A 463 -6.41 -26.56 26.44
CA TYR A 463 -5.92 -26.17 27.77
C TYR A 463 -7.02 -25.55 28.60
N ARG A 464 -6.91 -25.68 29.92
CA ARG A 464 -7.77 -25.03 30.89
C ARG A 464 -7.11 -23.73 31.38
N TYR A 465 -7.87 -22.67 31.37
CA TYR A 465 -7.46 -21.37 31.90
C TYR A 465 -8.44 -20.94 32.98
N PRO A 466 -7.99 -20.73 34.23
CA PRO A 466 -8.84 -20.27 35.32
C PRO A 466 -9.48 -18.91 34.95
N ASP A 467 -10.80 -18.91 34.83
CA ASP A 467 -11.58 -17.72 34.44
C ASP A 467 -12.90 -17.69 35.22
N PRO A 468 -12.84 -17.36 36.53
CA PRO A 468 -14.00 -17.44 37.43
C PRO A 468 -15.12 -16.50 36.98
N VAL A 469 -16.31 -17.05 36.83
CA VAL A 469 -17.52 -16.30 36.47
C VAL A 469 -17.96 -15.45 37.64
N GLY A 470 -18.01 -14.13 37.44
CA GLY A 470 -18.51 -13.21 38.50
C GLY A 470 -17.43 -12.34 39.18
N GLY A 471 -16.23 -12.31 38.61
CA GLY A 471 -15.11 -11.48 39.10
C GLY A 471 -14.25 -12.20 40.13
N PRO A 472 -13.25 -11.50 40.73
CA PRO A 472 -12.34 -12.14 41.67
C PRO A 472 -13.14 -12.70 42.83
N SER A 473 -13.36 -14.01 42.81
CA SER A 473 -13.89 -14.73 43.95
C SER A 473 -13.06 -14.34 45.15
N LYS A 474 -13.68 -14.07 46.26
CA LYS A 474 -12.98 -13.98 47.56
C LYS A 474 -12.51 -15.39 47.91
N VAL A 475 -11.60 -15.92 47.10
CA VAL A 475 -10.88 -17.15 47.46
C VAL A 475 -10.09 -16.78 48.69
N ALA A 476 -10.48 -17.37 49.83
CA ALA A 476 -9.67 -17.35 51.02
C ALA A 476 -8.27 -17.80 50.60
N VAL A 477 -7.29 -16.91 50.70
CA VAL A 477 -5.88 -17.27 50.56
C VAL A 477 -5.63 -18.22 51.72
N GLU A 478 -5.67 -19.55 51.46
CA GLU A 478 -5.10 -20.53 52.39
C GLU A 478 -3.64 -20.17 52.54
N ALA A 479 -3.29 -19.67 53.72
CA ALA A 479 -1.94 -19.35 54.06
C ALA A 479 -1.10 -20.62 53.86
N ALA A 480 -0.06 -20.50 53.04
CA ALA A 480 0.89 -21.58 52.89
C ALA A 480 1.40 -22.04 54.27
N PRO A 481 1.47 -23.35 54.57
CA PRO A 481 1.92 -23.83 55.83
C PRO A 481 3.36 -23.28 56.11
N ALA A 482 3.52 -22.63 57.24
CA ALA A 482 4.81 -22.17 57.67
C ALA A 482 5.77 -23.36 57.77
N THR A 483 6.79 -23.39 56.93
CA THR A 483 7.89 -24.33 57.06
C THR A 483 8.66 -24.02 58.31
N SER A 484 8.55 -24.90 59.29
CA SER A 484 9.37 -24.95 60.51
C SER A 484 10.76 -25.44 60.24
#